data_9cf5eae989bb2b287fede059037da1cf
#
_entry.id   9cf5eae989bb2b287fede059037da1cf
#
_cell.length_a   1.000
_cell.length_b   1.000
_cell.length_c   1.000
_cell.angle_alpha   90.00
_cell.angle_beta   90.00
_cell.angle_gamma   90.00
#
_symmetry.space_group_name_H-M   'P 1'
#
loop_
_entity.id
_entity.type
_entity.pdbx_description
1 polymer ?
#
loop_
_entity_poly.entity_id
_entity_poly.type
_entity_poly.pdbx_seq_one_letter_code
_entity_poly.pdbx_strand_id
1 'polypeptide(L)'
;MIEVEKKFRLTKRQRDAVLKRLAEVGAELEREDFEENTLFSGEMLEMGAAVLRLRRVNGRSTLTYKKRLPGSSSIKQQREEETVIEDPEAMEAILVALGFTPALVYEKRRQTWRLGNTEVVIDVLPFGLFMEIEGRISDIKAMERKLGLKGLRAENATYPQLTQKHGKVYDGLIEARF
;
A
#
# COMPACT_ATOMS: atom_id res chain seq x y z
N MET A 1 -14.30 7.18 1.42
CA MET A 1 -14.01 7.11 -0.05
C MET A 1 -13.95 5.65 -0.48
N ILE A 2 -14.19 5.31 -1.76
CA ILE A 2 -13.96 3.95 -2.28
C ILE A 2 -12.69 3.99 -3.11
N GLU A 3 -11.68 3.25 -2.68
CA GLU A 3 -10.42 3.03 -3.38
C GLU A 3 -10.53 1.76 -4.23
N VAL A 4 -10.03 1.80 -5.45
CA VAL A 4 -10.03 0.67 -6.40
C VAL A 4 -8.61 0.49 -6.91
N GLU A 5 -8.00 -0.66 -6.60
CA GLU A 5 -6.60 -0.95 -6.90
C GLU A 5 -6.38 -2.34 -7.51
N LYS A 6 -5.29 -2.49 -8.24
CA LYS A 6 -4.74 -3.79 -8.64
C LYS A 6 -3.24 -3.82 -8.44
N LYS A 7 -2.78 -4.85 -7.71
CA LYS A 7 -1.37 -5.02 -7.34
C LYS A 7 -0.72 -6.14 -8.15
N PHE A 8 0.58 -5.96 -8.41
CA PHE A 8 1.46 -6.93 -9.05
C PHE A 8 2.77 -7.05 -8.28
N ARG A 9 3.30 -8.26 -8.19
CA ARG A 9 4.68 -8.49 -7.74
C ARG A 9 5.60 -8.45 -8.95
N LEU A 10 6.73 -7.74 -8.83
CA LEU A 10 7.66 -7.54 -9.93
C LEU A 10 9.01 -8.18 -9.64
N THR A 11 9.68 -8.66 -10.69
CA THR A 11 11.13 -8.86 -10.71
C THR A 11 11.82 -7.53 -11.00
N LYS A 12 13.14 -7.43 -10.76
CA LYS A 12 13.93 -6.23 -11.12
C LYS A 12 13.77 -5.88 -12.59
N ARG A 13 13.87 -6.86 -13.50
CA ARG A 13 13.72 -6.67 -14.94
C ARG A 13 12.32 -6.13 -15.31
N GLN A 14 11.28 -6.66 -14.66
CA GLN A 14 9.90 -6.18 -14.90
C GLN A 14 9.70 -4.75 -14.39
N ARG A 15 10.24 -4.41 -13.19
CA ARG A 15 10.21 -3.04 -12.69
C ARG A 15 10.86 -2.07 -13.67
N ASP A 16 12.08 -2.38 -14.13
CA ASP A 16 12.82 -1.51 -15.04
C ASP A 16 12.09 -1.33 -16.38
N ALA A 17 11.46 -2.40 -16.90
CA ALA A 17 10.61 -2.34 -18.09
C ALA A 17 9.36 -1.46 -17.86
N VAL A 18 8.71 -1.57 -16.70
CA VAL A 18 7.55 -0.75 -16.34
C VAL A 18 7.93 0.72 -16.22
N LEU A 19 9.04 1.05 -15.54
CA LEU A 19 9.52 2.43 -15.40
C LEU A 19 9.81 3.07 -16.77
N LYS A 20 10.49 2.33 -17.65
CA LYS A 20 10.70 2.77 -19.03
C LYS A 20 9.38 3.04 -19.74
N ARG A 21 8.42 2.11 -19.59
CA ARG A 21 7.12 2.22 -20.27
C ARG A 21 6.28 3.37 -19.72
N LEU A 22 6.32 3.65 -18.41
CA LEU A 22 5.67 4.82 -17.80
C LEU A 22 6.16 6.13 -18.44
N ALA A 23 7.48 6.28 -18.61
CA ALA A 23 8.04 7.43 -19.29
C ALA A 23 7.60 7.51 -20.77
N GLU A 24 7.62 6.40 -21.51
CA GLU A 24 7.20 6.33 -22.92
C GLU A 24 5.74 6.71 -23.14
N VAL A 25 4.85 6.39 -22.20
CA VAL A 25 3.41 6.73 -22.31
C VAL A 25 3.09 8.13 -21.78
N GLY A 26 4.11 8.88 -21.32
CA GLY A 26 3.97 10.25 -20.82
C GLY A 26 3.39 10.32 -19.41
N ALA A 27 3.61 9.30 -18.58
CA ALA A 27 3.29 9.40 -17.16
C ALA A 27 4.30 10.31 -16.45
N GLU A 28 3.82 11.11 -15.50
CA GLU A 28 4.62 12.05 -14.73
C GLU A 28 4.98 11.44 -13.37
N LEU A 29 6.25 11.48 -12.98
CA LEU A 29 6.68 11.14 -11.63
C LEU A 29 6.32 12.30 -10.71
N GLU A 30 5.33 12.11 -9.84
CA GLU A 30 4.85 13.16 -8.92
C GLU A 30 5.70 13.25 -7.65
N ARG A 31 6.11 12.09 -7.10
CA ARG A 31 6.88 12.07 -5.83
C ARG A 31 7.61 10.74 -5.63
N GLU A 32 8.61 10.83 -4.77
CA GLU A 32 9.33 9.68 -4.22
C GLU A 32 9.33 9.79 -2.69
N ASP A 33 8.81 8.77 -2.03
CA ASP A 33 8.60 8.78 -0.60
C ASP A 33 9.29 7.59 0.07
N PHE A 34 9.76 7.81 1.30
CA PHE A 34 10.06 6.75 2.24
C PHE A 34 8.94 6.73 3.29
N GLU A 35 8.29 5.60 3.42
CA GLU A 35 7.15 5.42 4.31
C GLU A 35 7.47 4.41 5.42
N GLU A 36 7.16 4.77 6.66
CA GLU A 36 6.99 3.85 7.76
C GLU A 36 5.49 3.68 8.03
N ASN A 37 5.04 2.44 8.13
CA ASN A 37 3.64 2.09 8.32
C ASN A 37 3.51 1.21 9.56
N THR A 38 2.88 1.75 10.63
CA THR A 38 2.52 1.01 11.84
C THR A 38 1.06 0.57 11.73
N LEU A 39 0.80 -0.72 11.84
CA LEU A 39 -0.54 -1.28 11.88
C LEU A 39 -0.91 -1.69 13.28
N PHE A 40 -2.15 -1.39 13.63
CA PHE A 40 -2.70 -1.69 14.94
C PHE A 40 -3.65 -2.88 14.86
N SER A 41 -3.66 -3.66 15.93
CA SER A 41 -4.68 -4.68 16.22
C SER A 41 -5.54 -4.22 17.39
N GLY A 42 -6.75 -4.76 17.49
CA GLY A 42 -7.68 -4.48 18.59
C GLY A 42 -8.98 -5.23 18.37
N GLU A 43 -9.74 -5.50 19.44
CA GLU A 43 -10.98 -6.29 19.38
C GLU A 43 -12.05 -5.68 18.47
N MET A 44 -12.02 -4.34 18.30
CA MET A 44 -12.96 -3.62 17.44
C MET A 44 -12.63 -3.71 15.94
N LEU A 45 -11.45 -4.23 15.58
CA LEU A 45 -11.07 -4.42 14.19
C LEU A 45 -11.45 -5.82 13.71
N GLU A 46 -12.27 -5.88 12.68
CA GLU A 46 -12.61 -7.13 12.02
C GLU A 46 -11.36 -7.77 11.38
N MET A 47 -10.87 -8.84 12.01
CA MET A 47 -9.62 -9.50 11.58
C MET A 47 -9.68 -9.92 10.11
N GLY A 48 -8.65 -9.50 9.35
CA GLY A 48 -8.50 -9.82 7.93
C GLY A 48 -9.35 -8.97 6.97
N ALA A 49 -10.34 -8.22 7.46
CA ALA A 49 -11.19 -7.35 6.64
C ALA A 49 -10.92 -5.87 6.85
N ALA A 50 -10.48 -5.46 8.04
CA ALA A 50 -10.18 -4.07 8.37
C ALA A 50 -8.69 -3.87 8.71
N VAL A 51 -8.19 -2.67 8.44
CA VAL A 51 -6.83 -2.22 8.74
C VAL A 51 -6.91 -0.83 9.36
N LEU A 52 -6.26 -0.65 10.51
CA LEU A 52 -5.98 0.66 11.10
C LEU A 52 -4.47 0.89 11.03
N ARG A 53 -4.06 1.96 10.36
CA ARG A 53 -2.67 2.26 10.03
C ARG A 53 -2.31 3.69 10.36
N LEU A 54 -1.24 3.88 11.10
CA LEU A 54 -0.53 5.15 11.22
C LEU A 54 0.67 5.12 10.28
N ARG A 55 0.68 6.05 9.30
CA ARG A 55 1.75 6.18 8.31
C ARG A 55 2.55 7.43 8.60
N ARG A 56 3.88 7.32 8.56
CA ARG A 56 4.83 8.43 8.64
C ARG A 56 5.57 8.55 7.31
N VAL A 57 5.54 9.74 6.70
CA VAL A 57 6.19 10.03 5.41
C VAL A 57 6.73 11.45 5.42
N ASN A 58 8.06 11.62 5.32
CA ASN A 58 8.70 12.93 5.12
C ASN A 58 8.20 14.01 6.11
N GLY A 59 8.07 13.67 7.40
CA GLY A 59 7.58 14.58 8.45
C GLY A 59 6.06 14.81 8.46
N ARG A 60 5.31 14.12 7.62
CA ARG A 60 3.84 14.09 7.66
C ARG A 60 3.35 12.76 8.18
N SER A 61 2.24 12.78 8.90
CA SER A 61 1.63 11.55 9.39
C SER A 61 0.15 11.50 9.02
N THR A 62 -0.34 10.29 8.73
CA THR A 62 -1.75 10.06 8.45
C THR A 62 -2.23 8.83 9.20
N LEU A 63 -3.46 8.92 9.74
CA LEU A 63 -4.19 7.78 10.26
C LEU A 63 -5.19 7.33 9.21
N THR A 64 -5.14 6.06 8.83
CA THR A 64 -6.00 5.46 7.81
C THR A 64 -6.76 4.29 8.39
N TYR A 65 -8.07 4.26 8.19
CA TYR A 65 -8.91 3.08 8.35
C TYR A 65 -9.31 2.55 6.98
N LYS A 66 -9.00 1.29 6.69
CA LYS A 66 -9.43 0.61 5.46
C LYS A 66 -10.30 -0.60 5.80
N LYS A 67 -11.41 -0.76 5.09
CA LYS A 67 -12.23 -1.96 5.16
C LYS A 67 -12.44 -2.51 3.75
N ARG A 68 -12.04 -3.78 3.56
CA ARG A 68 -12.23 -4.48 2.29
C ARG A 68 -13.71 -4.70 2.01
N LEU A 69 -14.14 -4.39 0.79
CA LEU A 69 -15.47 -4.70 0.32
C LEU A 69 -15.52 -6.14 -0.23
N PRO A 70 -16.67 -6.84 -0.11
CA PRO A 70 -16.83 -8.18 -0.67
C PRO A 70 -16.56 -8.19 -2.18
N GLY A 71 -15.83 -9.21 -2.65
CA GLY A 71 -15.53 -9.40 -4.08
C GLY A 71 -14.46 -10.46 -4.27
N SER A 72 -14.52 -11.19 -5.38
CA SER A 72 -13.57 -12.22 -5.78
C SER A 72 -12.60 -11.76 -6.89
N SER A 73 -12.68 -10.49 -7.30
CA SER A 73 -11.86 -9.93 -8.37
C SER A 73 -10.40 -9.73 -7.94
N SER A 74 -9.47 -9.83 -8.90
CA SER A 74 -8.08 -9.38 -8.72
C SER A 74 -7.93 -7.85 -8.60
N ILE A 75 -9.01 -7.12 -8.86
CA ILE A 75 -9.14 -5.69 -8.59
C ILE A 75 -9.82 -5.57 -7.23
N LYS A 76 -9.13 -4.98 -6.25
CA LYS A 76 -9.64 -4.78 -4.89
C LYS A 76 -10.43 -3.49 -4.82
N GLN A 77 -11.49 -3.52 -4.04
CA GLN A 77 -12.27 -2.35 -3.66
C GLN A 77 -12.31 -2.26 -2.14
N GLN A 78 -12.01 -1.08 -1.60
CA GLN A 78 -11.92 -0.84 -0.17
C GLN A 78 -12.60 0.48 0.16
N ARG A 79 -13.32 0.51 1.28
CA ARG A 79 -13.72 1.76 1.92
C ARG A 79 -12.49 2.28 2.66
N GLU A 80 -12.15 3.54 2.43
CA GLU A 80 -11.03 4.21 3.08
C GLU A 80 -11.47 5.52 3.70
N GLU A 81 -11.05 5.73 4.94
CA GLU A 81 -11.14 7.01 5.65
C GLU A 81 -9.73 7.36 6.13
N GLU A 82 -9.24 8.53 5.74
CA GLU A 82 -7.89 8.99 6.08
C GLU A 82 -7.93 10.42 6.62
N THR A 83 -7.08 10.70 7.61
CA THR A 83 -6.90 12.04 8.17
C THR A 83 -5.44 12.31 8.45
N VAL A 84 -5.02 13.58 8.32
CA VAL A 84 -3.67 14.04 8.68
C VAL A 84 -3.56 14.12 10.19
N ILE A 85 -2.42 13.70 10.73
CA ILE A 85 -2.09 13.72 12.16
C ILE A 85 -0.89 14.64 12.36
N GLU A 86 -1.07 15.66 13.18
CA GLU A 86 -0.01 16.62 13.52
C GLU A 86 1.00 16.02 14.49
N ASP A 87 0.52 15.25 15.49
CA ASP A 87 1.32 14.60 16.51
C ASP A 87 1.09 13.09 16.46
N PRO A 88 1.92 12.33 15.73
CA PRO A 88 1.76 10.89 15.61
C PRO A 88 2.06 10.12 16.89
N GLU A 89 2.90 10.64 17.78
CA GLU A 89 3.21 10.04 19.07
C GLU A 89 2.01 10.14 20.02
N ALA A 90 1.37 11.31 20.10
CA ALA A 90 0.14 11.48 20.85
C ALA A 90 -0.99 10.62 20.27
N MET A 91 -1.11 10.52 18.94
CA MET A 91 -2.10 9.66 18.29
C MET A 91 -1.88 8.19 18.63
N GLU A 92 -0.64 7.71 18.62
CA GLU A 92 -0.32 6.33 18.99
C GLU A 92 -0.69 6.05 20.46
N ALA A 93 -0.36 6.99 21.37
CA ALA A 93 -0.74 6.88 22.79
C ALA A 93 -2.27 6.83 22.97
N ILE A 94 -3.03 7.64 22.24
CA ILE A 94 -4.50 7.62 22.23
C ILE A 94 -5.02 6.25 21.74
N LEU A 95 -4.48 5.72 20.64
CA LEU A 95 -4.88 4.41 20.14
C LEU A 95 -4.63 3.30 21.14
N VAL A 96 -3.47 3.33 21.82
CA VAL A 96 -3.14 2.38 22.89
C VAL A 96 -4.12 2.51 24.07
N ALA A 97 -4.44 3.73 24.50
CA ALA A 97 -5.43 3.97 25.55
C ALA A 97 -6.84 3.48 25.19
N LEU A 98 -7.17 3.46 23.89
CA LEU A 98 -8.42 2.91 23.35
C LEU A 98 -8.40 1.38 23.14
N GLY A 99 -7.32 0.70 23.52
CA GLY A 99 -7.20 -0.76 23.44
C GLY A 99 -6.66 -1.29 22.10
N PHE A 100 -6.14 -0.39 21.24
CA PHE A 100 -5.39 -0.82 20.06
C PHE A 100 -3.91 -0.99 20.40
N THR A 101 -3.26 -2.01 19.85
CA THR A 101 -1.83 -2.27 20.05
C THR A 101 -1.10 -2.32 18.71
N PRO A 102 0.11 -1.72 18.61
CA PRO A 102 0.96 -1.95 17.44
C PRO A 102 1.21 -3.46 17.26
N ALA A 103 0.92 -3.97 16.08
CA ALA A 103 1.03 -5.38 15.77
C ALA A 103 2.04 -5.67 14.67
N LEU A 104 2.23 -4.70 13.77
CA LEU A 104 3.07 -4.88 12.59
C LEU A 104 3.61 -3.54 12.10
N VAL A 105 4.89 -3.52 11.72
CA VAL A 105 5.53 -2.36 11.10
C VAL A 105 6.18 -2.78 9.80
N TYR A 106 6.03 -1.98 8.75
CA TYR A 106 6.82 -2.15 7.54
C TYR A 106 7.22 -0.81 6.94
N GLU A 107 8.40 -0.81 6.36
CA GLU A 107 8.94 0.30 5.58
C GLU A 107 8.80 0.02 4.10
N LYS A 108 8.62 1.08 3.32
CA LYS A 108 8.70 1.01 1.87
C LYS A 108 9.22 2.31 1.26
N ARG A 109 9.88 2.17 0.12
CA ARG A 109 10.20 3.28 -0.77
C ARG A 109 9.20 3.25 -1.91
N ARG A 110 8.49 4.37 -2.13
CA ARG A 110 7.42 4.51 -3.12
C ARG A 110 7.77 5.57 -4.16
N GLN A 111 7.62 5.22 -5.42
CA GLN A 111 7.53 6.17 -6.53
C GLN A 111 6.08 6.25 -6.97
N THR A 112 5.53 7.47 -7.00
CA THR A 112 4.14 7.72 -7.44
C THR A 112 4.17 8.38 -8.81
N TRP A 113 3.51 7.74 -9.77
CA TRP A 113 3.39 8.18 -11.15
C TRP A 113 1.92 8.48 -11.48
N ARG A 114 1.68 9.54 -12.26
CA ARG A 114 0.34 9.95 -12.70
C ARG A 114 0.22 9.91 -14.22
N LEU A 115 -0.87 9.33 -14.71
CA LEU A 115 -1.28 9.44 -16.10
C LEU A 115 -2.79 9.66 -16.18
N GLY A 116 -3.21 10.90 -16.42
CA GLY A 116 -4.61 11.30 -16.33
C GLY A 116 -5.18 11.03 -14.94
N ASN A 117 -6.28 10.29 -14.85
CA ASN A 117 -6.92 9.95 -13.57
C ASN A 117 -6.42 8.64 -12.95
N THR A 118 -5.33 8.08 -13.45
CA THR A 118 -4.77 6.82 -12.96
C THR A 118 -3.47 7.09 -12.21
N GLU A 119 -3.37 6.56 -11.01
CA GLU A 119 -2.12 6.52 -10.25
C GLU A 119 -1.46 5.16 -10.44
N VAL A 120 -0.15 5.16 -10.66
CA VAL A 120 0.68 3.96 -10.68
C VAL A 120 1.79 4.15 -9.69
N VAL A 121 1.88 3.26 -8.71
CA VAL A 121 2.96 3.30 -7.74
C VAL A 121 3.90 2.12 -7.91
N ILE A 122 5.19 2.38 -7.75
CA ILE A 122 6.24 1.38 -7.70
C ILE A 122 6.79 1.34 -6.29
N ASP A 123 6.56 0.23 -5.60
CA ASP A 123 6.95 0.04 -4.21
C ASP A 123 8.13 -0.92 -4.09
N VAL A 124 9.15 -0.50 -3.35
CA VAL A 124 10.25 -1.35 -2.88
C VAL A 124 10.04 -1.62 -1.41
N LEU A 125 9.87 -2.87 -1.04
CA LEU A 125 9.77 -3.33 0.34
C LEU A 125 10.97 -4.25 0.66
N PRO A 126 11.32 -4.48 1.94
CA PRO A 126 12.42 -5.37 2.31
C PRO A 126 12.28 -6.80 1.73
N PHE A 127 11.06 -7.22 1.43
CA PHE A 127 10.76 -8.56 0.90
C PHE A 127 10.37 -8.59 -0.59
N GLY A 128 10.49 -7.50 -1.33
CA GLY A 128 10.24 -7.52 -2.77
C GLY A 128 9.83 -6.20 -3.42
N LEU A 129 9.59 -6.30 -4.72
CA LEU A 129 9.19 -5.19 -5.57
C LEU A 129 7.74 -5.37 -5.98
N PHE A 130 6.97 -4.29 -5.90
CA PHE A 130 5.55 -4.31 -6.23
C PHE A 130 5.17 -3.09 -7.07
N MET A 131 4.06 -3.21 -7.75
CA MET A 131 3.38 -2.13 -8.44
C MET A 131 1.91 -2.19 -8.10
N GLU A 132 1.29 -1.06 -7.84
CA GLU A 132 -0.16 -0.92 -7.74
C GLU A 132 -0.64 0.05 -8.82
N ILE A 133 -1.81 -0.22 -9.38
CA ILE A 133 -2.51 0.68 -10.29
C ILE A 133 -3.83 1.02 -9.63
N GLU A 134 -4.06 2.30 -9.39
CA GLU A 134 -5.24 2.83 -8.74
C GLU A 134 -6.04 3.73 -9.69
N GLY A 135 -7.37 3.59 -9.65
CA GLY A 135 -8.28 4.34 -10.49
C GLY A 135 -9.58 3.60 -10.74
N ARG A 136 -10.38 4.08 -11.69
CA ARG A 136 -11.58 3.33 -12.12
C ARG A 136 -11.18 2.02 -12.79
N ILE A 137 -12.01 1.01 -12.69
CA ILE A 137 -11.75 -0.34 -13.26
C ILE A 137 -11.39 -0.28 -14.76
N SER A 138 -12.07 0.59 -15.54
CA SER A 138 -11.76 0.80 -16.96
C SER A 138 -10.34 1.34 -17.16
N ASP A 139 -9.92 2.27 -16.31
CA ASP A 139 -8.65 2.98 -16.40
C ASP A 139 -7.50 2.05 -15.97
N ILE A 140 -7.70 1.25 -14.91
CA ILE A 140 -6.78 0.19 -14.49
C ILE A 140 -6.52 -0.78 -15.67
N LYS A 141 -7.59 -1.28 -16.32
CA LYS A 141 -7.47 -2.19 -17.48
C LYS A 141 -6.79 -1.54 -18.68
N ALA A 142 -7.00 -0.24 -18.90
CA ALA A 142 -6.32 0.50 -19.96
C ALA A 142 -4.83 0.67 -19.64
N MET A 143 -4.48 0.97 -18.38
CA MET A 143 -3.11 1.09 -17.93
C MET A 143 -2.35 -0.23 -18.01
N GLU A 144 -2.96 -1.36 -17.64
CA GLU A 144 -2.38 -2.69 -17.82
C GLU A 144 -1.95 -2.95 -19.27
N ARG A 145 -2.79 -2.58 -20.23
CA ARG A 145 -2.46 -2.70 -21.67
C ARG A 145 -1.33 -1.78 -22.08
N LYS A 146 -1.37 -0.51 -21.65
CA LYS A 146 -0.33 0.49 -21.96
C LYS A 146 1.03 0.08 -21.41
N LEU A 147 1.07 -0.49 -20.21
CA LEU A 147 2.30 -0.93 -19.56
C LEU A 147 2.77 -2.33 -19.99
N GLY A 148 2.00 -3.02 -20.87
CA GLY A 148 2.37 -4.33 -21.39
C GLY A 148 2.33 -5.45 -20.35
N LEU A 149 1.42 -5.37 -19.37
CA LEU A 149 1.33 -6.30 -18.23
C LEU A 149 0.59 -7.60 -18.56
N LYS A 150 0.34 -7.88 -19.85
CA LYS A 150 -0.37 -9.08 -20.27
C LYS A 150 0.36 -10.35 -19.75
N GLY A 151 -0.37 -11.20 -19.03
CA GLY A 151 0.16 -12.43 -18.46
C GLY A 151 0.85 -12.28 -17.10
N LEU A 152 1.00 -11.05 -16.57
CA LEU A 152 1.49 -10.85 -15.22
C LEU A 152 0.37 -11.18 -14.23
N ARG A 153 0.67 -12.04 -13.25
CA ARG A 153 -0.31 -12.41 -12.21
C ARG A 153 -0.47 -11.28 -11.21
N ALA A 154 -1.72 -10.97 -10.85
CA ALA A 154 -2.00 -10.04 -9.77
C ALA A 154 -1.54 -10.62 -8.43
N GLU A 155 -1.01 -9.77 -7.55
CA GLU A 155 -0.71 -10.08 -6.16
C GLU A 155 -1.94 -9.75 -5.30
N ASN A 156 -2.58 -10.78 -4.77
CA ASN A 156 -3.79 -10.60 -3.97
C ASN A 156 -3.51 -10.38 -2.48
N ALA A 157 -2.31 -10.71 -2.01
CA ALA A 157 -1.93 -10.46 -0.64
C ALA A 157 -1.73 -8.95 -0.41
N THR A 158 -2.18 -8.46 0.75
CA THR A 158 -1.93 -7.08 1.18
C THR A 158 -0.51 -6.94 1.71
N TYR A 159 0.03 -5.71 1.79
CA TYR A 159 1.35 -5.50 2.42
C TYR A 159 1.39 -5.99 3.87
N PRO A 160 0.35 -5.78 4.71
CA PRO A 160 0.30 -6.41 6.03
C PRO A 160 0.45 -7.94 6.01
N GLN A 161 -0.29 -8.64 5.13
CA GLN A 161 -0.18 -10.09 4.98
C GLN A 161 1.20 -10.54 4.50
N LEU A 162 1.81 -9.80 3.58
CA LEU A 162 3.17 -10.06 3.12
C LEU A 162 4.20 -9.79 4.22
N THR A 163 4.01 -8.73 5.02
CA THR A 163 4.86 -8.42 6.16
C THR A 163 4.74 -9.51 7.23
N GLN A 164 3.52 -9.98 7.53
CA GLN A 164 3.30 -11.08 8.44
C GLN A 164 4.04 -12.36 8.01
N LYS A 165 4.11 -12.61 6.70
CA LYS A 165 4.77 -13.78 6.11
C LYS A 165 6.29 -13.67 6.07
N HIS A 166 6.84 -12.48 5.86
CA HIS A 166 8.26 -12.27 5.55
C HIS A 166 9.01 -11.42 6.59
N GLY A 167 8.30 -10.76 7.48
CA GLY A 167 8.87 -9.97 8.57
C GLY A 167 9.51 -10.82 9.66
N LYS A 168 10.20 -10.16 10.55
CA LYS A 168 10.81 -10.76 11.74
C LYS A 168 10.05 -10.31 12.97
N VAL A 169 10.01 -11.15 14.00
CA VAL A 169 9.36 -10.82 15.27
C VAL A 169 10.40 -10.25 16.23
N TYR A 170 10.12 -9.05 16.76
CA TYR A 170 10.90 -8.39 17.81
C TYR A 170 9.94 -7.96 18.92
N ASP A 171 10.12 -8.47 20.12
CA ASP A 171 9.28 -8.15 21.30
C ASP A 171 7.76 -8.23 21.04
N GLY A 172 7.32 -9.21 20.25
CA GLY A 172 5.93 -9.40 19.89
C GLY A 172 5.42 -8.57 18.71
N LEU A 173 6.23 -7.65 18.19
CA LEU A 173 5.95 -6.84 17.00
C LEU A 173 6.55 -7.51 15.76
N ILE A 174 5.78 -7.60 14.68
CA ILE A 174 6.27 -8.10 13.39
C ILE A 174 6.81 -6.93 12.59
N GLU A 175 8.08 -7.00 12.20
CA GLU A 175 8.72 -5.91 11.48
C GLU A 175 9.33 -6.34 10.14
N ALA A 176 9.19 -5.47 9.13
CA ALA A 176 9.93 -5.54 7.87
C ALA A 176 10.53 -4.16 7.58
N ARG A 177 11.77 -3.96 7.97
CA ARG A 177 12.55 -2.72 7.80
C ARG A 177 13.72 -2.94 6.86
N PHE A 178 14.21 -1.86 6.22
CA PHE A 178 15.41 -1.87 5.38
C PHE A 178 16.68 -1.94 6.19
#